data_9255ffb27f81087be7f2e6d8476e6ea7
#
_entry.id   9255ffb27f81087be7f2e6d8476e6ea7
#
_cell.length_a   1.000
_cell.length_b   1.000
_cell.length_c   1.000
_cell.angle_alpha   90.00
_cell.angle_beta   90.00
_cell.angle_gamma   90.00
#
_symmetry.space_group_name_H-M   'P 1'
#
loop_
_entity.id
_entity.type
_entity.pdbx_description
1 polymer ?
#
loop_
_entity_poly.entity_id
_entity_poly.type
_entity_poly.pdbx_seq_one_letter_code
_entity_poly.pdbx_strand_id
1 'polypeptide(L)'
;EISACLVGSEMCIRDRMQDGGHIRGFKLSDKQIDAVANALEGLTTDEAMQKKYNVSGVAPLLFAVGDGNHSLATAKACYEEQKKGKTPEEYLALPARYALVEVVNNHDDALQFEPIHRVLFGVDHQKFMDAFRAAYPNAYEGKGDGHTIEFVWNGESHFITVPDPKVQLAVGTLQGVIDQYLKDNGGEVDYIHGDDVTRELGSKPGNMGFLLPAMGKEQLFKTVMADGVLPRKTFSMGHAQDKRYYIEARKIVK
;
A
#
# COMPACT_ATOMS: atom_id res chain seq x y z
N GLU A 1 -1.42 23.52 -21.30
CA GLU A 1 -2.89 23.51 -21.49
C GLU A 1 -3.63 22.92 -20.29
N ILE A 2 -3.14 21.83 -19.68
CA ILE A 2 -3.76 21.23 -18.48
C ILE A 2 -3.70 22.20 -17.29
N SER A 3 -2.59 22.93 -17.14
CA SER A 3 -2.44 23.97 -16.12
C SER A 3 -3.48 25.11 -16.28
N ALA A 4 -3.87 25.43 -17.50
CA ALA A 4 -4.90 26.45 -17.78
C ALA A 4 -6.31 26.00 -17.32
N CYS A 5 -6.60 24.71 -17.26
CA CYS A 5 -7.88 24.20 -16.76
C CYS A 5 -8.03 24.35 -15.23
N LEU A 6 -6.92 24.45 -14.50
CA LEU A 6 -6.90 24.60 -13.05
C LEU A 6 -6.77 26.07 -12.60
N VAL A 7 -6.55 27.00 -13.53
CA VAL A 7 -6.42 28.44 -13.27
C VAL A 7 -7.71 29.13 -13.59
N GLY A 8 -8.46 29.53 -12.60
CA GLY A 8 -9.75 30.26 -12.74
C GLY A 8 -10.89 29.55 -12.03
N SER A 9 -12.05 30.16 -11.97
CA SER A 9 -13.28 29.60 -11.40
C SER A 9 -13.95 28.55 -12.29
N GLU A 10 -13.36 28.26 -13.46
CA GLU A 10 -13.94 27.37 -14.45
C GLU A 10 -13.62 25.92 -14.18
N MET A 11 -14.58 25.08 -14.48
CA MET A 11 -14.57 23.65 -14.37
C MET A 11 -13.74 23.04 -15.50
N CYS A 12 -12.78 22.19 -15.16
CA CYS A 12 -12.07 21.38 -16.13
C CYS A 12 -12.75 20.02 -16.28
N ILE A 13 -13.16 19.68 -17.51
CA ILE A 13 -13.65 18.35 -17.87
C ILE A 13 -12.72 17.79 -18.92
N ARG A 14 -12.20 16.58 -18.68
CA ARG A 14 -11.32 15.87 -19.59
C ARG A 14 -11.73 14.42 -19.70
N ASP A 15 -11.82 13.92 -20.91
CA ASP A 15 -11.91 12.50 -21.17
C ASP A 15 -10.52 11.89 -21.03
N ARG A 16 -10.45 10.76 -20.35
CA ARG A 16 -9.20 10.05 -20.12
C ARG A 16 -8.96 9.05 -21.24
N MET A 17 -7.68 8.83 -21.58
CA MET A 17 -7.29 7.87 -22.61
C MET A 17 -7.72 6.44 -22.25
N GLN A 18 -7.91 5.60 -23.27
CA GLN A 18 -8.18 4.17 -23.14
C GLN A 18 -9.40 3.87 -22.24
N ASP A 19 -10.49 4.56 -22.50
CA ASP A 19 -11.75 4.40 -21.76
C ASP A 19 -11.64 4.60 -20.24
N GLY A 20 -10.61 5.35 -19.81
CA GLY A 20 -10.37 5.66 -18.39
C GLY A 20 -11.40 6.59 -17.75
N GLY A 21 -12.53 6.84 -18.43
CA GLY A 21 -13.59 7.72 -17.97
C GLY A 21 -13.25 9.19 -18.16
N HIS A 22 -13.81 10.04 -17.33
CA HIS A 22 -13.59 11.48 -17.36
C HIS A 22 -13.18 12.00 -15.98
N ILE A 23 -12.51 13.15 -15.95
CA ILE A 23 -12.19 13.87 -14.72
C ILE A 23 -12.76 15.29 -14.81
N ARG A 24 -13.30 15.77 -13.70
CA ARG A 24 -13.85 17.09 -13.54
C ARG A 24 -13.25 17.77 -12.32
N GLY A 25 -12.53 18.85 -12.51
CA GLY A 25 -11.82 19.56 -11.45
C GLY A 25 -12.37 20.97 -11.23
N PHE A 26 -12.29 21.43 -9.99
CA PHE A 26 -12.65 22.78 -9.57
C PHE A 26 -11.50 23.39 -8.79
N LYS A 27 -11.13 24.62 -9.10
CA LYS A 27 -10.24 25.40 -8.26
C LYS A 27 -11.00 25.89 -7.03
N LEU A 28 -10.50 25.57 -5.85
CA LEU A 28 -11.08 26.06 -4.60
C LEU A 28 -10.70 27.52 -4.36
N SER A 29 -11.65 28.28 -3.80
CA SER A 29 -11.39 29.59 -3.22
C SER A 29 -10.69 29.44 -1.86
N ASP A 30 -10.04 30.50 -1.37
CA ASP A 30 -9.35 30.50 -0.09
C ASP A 30 -10.28 30.07 1.06
N LYS A 31 -11.53 30.56 1.08
CA LYS A 31 -12.53 30.14 2.06
C LYS A 31 -12.83 28.63 2.02
N GLN A 32 -12.83 28.03 0.83
CA GLN A 32 -13.04 26.59 0.68
C GLN A 32 -11.80 25.81 1.08
N ILE A 33 -10.60 26.33 0.80
CA ILE A 33 -9.34 25.74 1.27
C ILE A 33 -9.31 25.71 2.79
N ASP A 34 -9.65 26.82 3.45
CA ASP A 34 -9.71 26.88 4.91
C ASP A 34 -10.75 25.91 5.48
N ALA A 35 -11.91 25.78 4.85
CA ALA A 35 -12.93 24.83 5.28
C ALA A 35 -12.47 23.38 5.19
N VAL A 36 -11.75 23.03 4.10
CA VAL A 36 -11.15 21.69 3.94
C VAL A 36 -10.07 21.46 4.99
N ALA A 37 -9.17 22.43 5.21
CA ALA A 37 -8.12 22.33 6.22
C ALA A 37 -8.70 22.09 7.63
N ASN A 38 -9.68 22.90 8.03
CA ASN A 38 -10.35 22.76 9.32
C ASN A 38 -11.05 21.41 9.48
N ALA A 39 -11.69 20.90 8.42
CA ALA A 39 -12.32 19.58 8.44
C ALA A 39 -11.28 18.46 8.63
N LEU A 40 -10.14 18.55 7.96
CA LEU A 40 -9.03 17.60 8.10
C LEU A 40 -8.40 17.66 9.51
N GLU A 41 -8.20 18.87 10.05
CA GLU A 41 -7.71 19.05 11.43
C GLU A 41 -8.66 18.40 12.44
N GLY A 42 -9.96 18.52 12.24
CA GLY A 42 -10.97 17.88 13.10
C GLY A 42 -10.85 16.35 13.15
N LEU A 43 -10.26 15.72 12.13
CA LEU A 43 -10.00 14.26 12.10
C LEU A 43 -8.75 13.85 12.88
N THR A 44 -7.93 14.80 13.33
CA THR A 44 -6.66 14.54 14.03
C THR A 44 -6.74 14.76 15.55
N THR A 45 -7.92 15.08 16.08
CA THR A 45 -8.11 15.26 17.52
C THR A 45 -7.99 13.93 18.25
N ASP A 46 -7.54 13.97 19.53
CA ASP A 46 -7.46 12.77 20.37
C ASP A 46 -8.83 12.07 20.48
N GLU A 47 -9.92 12.83 20.55
CA GLU A 47 -11.28 12.29 20.57
C GLU A 47 -11.61 11.53 19.27
N ALA A 48 -11.29 12.08 18.11
CA ALA A 48 -11.49 11.43 16.82
C ALA A 48 -10.65 10.16 16.70
N MET A 49 -9.39 10.19 17.15
CA MET A 49 -8.47 9.06 17.14
C MET A 49 -8.96 7.95 18.08
N GLN A 50 -9.38 8.32 19.30
CA GLN A 50 -9.94 7.37 20.26
C GLN A 50 -11.21 6.70 19.73
N LYS A 51 -12.13 7.49 19.16
CA LYS A 51 -13.40 6.97 18.60
C LYS A 51 -13.17 6.02 17.43
N LYS A 52 -12.24 6.35 16.53
CA LYS A 52 -12.06 5.61 15.29
C LYS A 52 -11.10 4.42 15.42
N TYR A 53 -10.03 4.57 16.19
CA TYR A 53 -8.95 3.59 16.27
C TYR A 53 -8.70 3.04 17.67
N ASN A 54 -9.43 3.53 18.67
CA ASN A 54 -9.24 3.18 20.10
C ASN A 54 -7.81 3.48 20.59
N VAL A 55 -7.25 4.59 20.16
CA VAL A 55 -5.91 5.08 20.56
C VAL A 55 -6.01 6.51 21.08
N SER A 56 -5.15 6.87 22.04
CA SER A 56 -5.03 8.22 22.58
C SER A 56 -3.56 8.54 22.90
N GLY A 57 -3.22 9.83 22.88
CA GLY A 57 -1.85 10.28 23.22
C GLY A 57 -0.79 9.86 22.22
N VAL A 58 -1.17 9.48 21.00
CA VAL A 58 -0.27 9.14 19.89
C VAL A 58 -0.37 10.21 18.81
N ALA A 59 0.69 10.35 18.01
CA ALA A 59 0.65 11.23 16.86
C ALA A 59 -0.46 10.79 15.89
N PRO A 60 -1.36 11.70 15.46
CA PRO A 60 -2.46 11.34 14.58
C PRO A 60 -1.94 10.91 13.21
N LEU A 61 -2.53 9.85 12.66
CA LEU A 61 -2.29 9.39 11.31
C LEU A 61 -3.47 9.78 10.41
N LEU A 62 -3.34 10.90 9.68
CA LEU A 62 -4.40 11.40 8.79
C LEU A 62 -4.25 10.90 7.36
N PHE A 63 -3.03 10.83 6.85
CA PHE A 63 -2.73 10.45 5.49
C PHE A 63 -1.86 9.21 5.42
N ALA A 64 -2.14 8.34 4.46
CA ALA A 64 -1.29 7.22 4.09
C ALA A 64 -1.03 7.27 2.58
N VAL A 65 0.19 6.98 2.15
CA VAL A 65 0.52 6.91 0.72
C VAL A 65 0.13 5.53 0.22
N GLY A 66 -0.99 5.48 -0.51
CA GLY A 66 -1.51 4.23 -1.08
C GLY A 66 -0.82 3.83 -2.39
N ASP A 67 -0.42 4.81 -3.21
CA ASP A 67 0.33 4.61 -4.46
C ASP A 67 1.33 5.75 -4.66
N GLY A 68 2.35 5.53 -5.49
CA GLY A 68 3.38 6.53 -5.78
C GLY A 68 4.48 6.64 -4.71
N ASN A 69 4.65 5.67 -3.81
CA ASN A 69 5.67 5.67 -2.75
C ASN A 69 7.08 5.92 -3.29
N HIS A 70 7.47 5.25 -4.38
CA HIS A 70 8.79 5.43 -5.00
C HIS A 70 8.92 6.82 -5.65
N SER A 71 7.86 7.32 -6.28
CA SER A 71 7.84 8.66 -6.90
C SER A 71 8.01 9.75 -5.85
N LEU A 72 7.31 9.66 -4.71
CA LEU A 72 7.45 10.62 -3.62
C LEU A 72 8.82 10.53 -2.95
N ALA A 73 9.37 9.33 -2.76
CA ALA A 73 10.72 9.15 -2.23
C ALA A 73 11.78 9.77 -3.16
N THR A 74 11.65 9.57 -4.47
CA THR A 74 12.53 10.19 -5.47
C THR A 74 12.38 11.70 -5.48
N ALA A 75 11.17 12.24 -5.44
CA ALA A 75 10.91 13.68 -5.37
C ALA A 75 11.57 14.30 -4.13
N LYS A 76 11.47 13.63 -2.97
CA LYS A 76 12.17 14.05 -1.76
C LYS A 76 13.69 14.04 -1.94
N ALA A 77 14.26 12.98 -2.51
CA ALA A 77 15.70 12.90 -2.76
C ALA A 77 16.19 14.01 -3.69
N CYS A 78 15.44 14.31 -4.75
CA CYS A 78 15.74 15.43 -5.66
C CYS A 78 15.70 16.79 -4.94
N TYR A 79 14.75 16.99 -4.03
CA TYR A 79 14.70 18.21 -3.23
C TYR A 79 15.90 18.34 -2.29
N GLU A 80 16.25 17.27 -1.56
CA GLU A 80 17.41 17.24 -0.66
C GLU A 80 18.73 17.50 -1.41
N GLU A 81 18.85 17.01 -2.64
CA GLU A 81 20.01 17.29 -3.50
C GLU A 81 20.07 18.77 -3.88
N GLN A 82 18.93 19.37 -4.27
CA GLN A 82 18.85 20.77 -4.65
C GLN A 82 19.07 21.74 -3.46
N LYS A 83 18.92 21.30 -2.23
CA LYS A 83 19.18 22.09 -1.03
C LYS A 83 20.67 22.33 -0.77
N LYS A 84 21.52 21.45 -1.27
CA LYS A 84 22.97 21.53 -1.01
C LYS A 84 23.53 22.88 -1.42
N GLY A 85 24.26 23.52 -0.51
CA GLY A 85 24.89 24.82 -0.73
C GLY A 85 23.94 26.03 -0.77
N LYS A 86 22.66 25.86 -0.38
CA LYS A 86 21.66 26.93 -0.33
C LYS A 86 21.36 27.37 1.10
N THR A 87 21.02 28.66 1.24
CA THR A 87 20.49 29.19 2.51
C THR A 87 19.08 28.70 2.79
N PRO A 88 18.56 28.79 4.03
CA PRO A 88 17.18 28.46 4.37
C PRO A 88 16.14 29.16 3.48
N GLU A 89 16.32 30.44 3.21
CA GLU A 89 15.42 31.23 2.36
C GLU A 89 15.41 30.69 0.92
N GLU A 90 16.59 30.36 0.39
CA GLU A 90 16.72 29.85 -0.98
C GLU A 90 16.08 28.47 -1.13
N TYR A 91 16.34 27.51 -0.23
CA TYR A 91 15.77 26.16 -0.39
C TYR A 91 14.26 26.11 -0.07
N LEU A 92 13.76 26.96 0.82
CA LEU A 92 12.33 27.06 1.11
C LEU A 92 11.54 27.62 -0.10
N ALA A 93 12.19 28.41 -0.95
CA ALA A 93 11.61 28.96 -2.18
C ALA A 93 11.70 28.00 -3.39
N LEU A 94 12.35 26.85 -3.25
CA LEU A 94 12.46 25.89 -4.38
C LEU A 94 11.11 25.28 -4.74
N PRO A 95 10.73 25.24 -6.03
CA PRO A 95 9.53 24.53 -6.47
C PRO A 95 9.53 23.04 -6.11
N ALA A 96 10.70 22.41 -6.09
CA ALA A 96 10.89 21.00 -5.74
C ALA A 96 10.54 20.65 -4.28
N ARG A 97 10.33 21.67 -3.41
CA ARG A 97 9.86 21.50 -2.03
C ARG A 97 8.51 20.78 -1.94
N TYR A 98 7.69 20.91 -2.95
CA TYR A 98 6.32 20.40 -2.94
C TYR A 98 6.15 19.34 -4.03
N ALA A 99 5.44 18.27 -3.71
CA ALA A 99 4.92 17.31 -4.67
C ALA A 99 3.41 17.52 -4.86
N LEU A 100 2.93 17.32 -6.09
CA LEU A 100 1.49 17.27 -6.34
C LEU A 100 0.99 15.89 -5.94
N VAL A 101 -0.07 15.85 -5.14
CA VAL A 101 -0.70 14.62 -4.67
C VAL A 101 -2.21 14.72 -4.80
N GLU A 102 -2.84 13.58 -4.99
CA GLU A 102 -4.30 13.41 -4.91
C GLU A 102 -4.63 12.85 -3.52
N VAL A 103 -5.59 13.46 -2.84
CA VAL A 103 -6.11 12.98 -1.56
C VAL A 103 -7.49 12.38 -1.80
N VAL A 104 -7.63 11.10 -1.51
CA VAL A 104 -8.89 10.36 -1.69
C VAL A 104 -9.39 9.80 -0.36
N ASN A 105 -10.71 9.62 -0.26
CA ASN A 105 -11.29 8.93 0.86
C ASN A 105 -10.99 7.43 0.75
N ASN A 106 -10.26 6.88 1.72
CA ASN A 106 -9.93 5.44 1.76
C ASN A 106 -11.18 4.53 1.73
N HIS A 107 -12.34 5.02 2.16
CA HIS A 107 -13.59 4.28 2.18
C HIS A 107 -14.45 4.48 0.92
N ASP A 108 -13.95 5.21 -0.09
CA ASP A 108 -14.66 5.38 -1.36
C ASP A 108 -14.89 4.01 -2.03
N ASP A 109 -16.10 3.76 -2.50
CA ASP A 109 -16.49 2.47 -3.08
C ASP A 109 -15.71 2.14 -4.37
N ALA A 110 -15.20 3.16 -5.07
CA ALA A 110 -14.37 2.99 -6.24
C ALA A 110 -12.97 2.43 -5.93
N LEU A 111 -12.50 2.55 -4.68
CA LEU A 111 -11.23 1.96 -4.26
C LEU A 111 -11.45 0.49 -3.89
N GLN A 112 -10.72 -0.41 -4.53
CA GLN A 112 -10.68 -1.82 -4.18
C GLN A 112 -9.25 -2.22 -3.86
N PHE A 113 -9.07 -2.94 -2.76
CA PHE A 113 -7.79 -3.49 -2.34
C PHE A 113 -7.70 -4.93 -2.76
N GLU A 114 -6.92 -5.17 -3.80
CA GLU A 114 -6.66 -6.51 -4.30
C GLU A 114 -5.45 -7.12 -3.57
N PRO A 115 -5.54 -8.38 -3.11
CA PRO A 115 -4.42 -9.03 -2.47
C PRO A 115 -3.29 -9.24 -3.47
N ILE A 116 -2.06 -9.09 -2.99
CA ILE A 116 -0.88 -9.51 -3.74
C ILE A 116 -0.36 -10.78 -3.09
N HIS A 117 -0.33 -11.84 -3.85
CA HIS A 117 0.13 -13.15 -3.44
C HIS A 117 1.65 -13.28 -3.54
N ARG A 118 2.20 -14.39 -3.08
CA ARG A 118 3.62 -14.68 -3.16
C ARG A 118 3.84 -16.02 -3.84
N VAL A 119 4.91 -16.08 -4.63
CA VAL A 119 5.44 -17.35 -5.12
C VAL A 119 6.92 -17.40 -4.80
N LEU A 120 7.35 -18.45 -4.16
CA LEU A 120 8.76 -18.76 -3.94
C LEU A 120 9.25 -19.70 -5.04
N PHE A 121 10.43 -19.43 -5.54
CA PHE A 121 11.10 -20.22 -6.57
C PHE A 121 12.39 -20.82 -6.03
N GLY A 122 12.69 -22.05 -6.45
CA GLY A 122 13.91 -22.74 -6.06
C GLY A 122 13.97 -23.09 -4.57
N VAL A 123 12.82 -23.44 -3.98
CA VAL A 123 12.69 -23.73 -2.55
C VAL A 123 12.28 -25.18 -2.29
N ASP A 124 12.70 -25.69 -1.13
CA ASP A 124 12.24 -26.96 -0.59
C ASP A 124 11.02 -26.71 0.32
N HIS A 125 9.86 -27.22 -0.10
CA HIS A 125 8.61 -26.99 0.64
C HIS A 125 8.63 -27.57 2.05
N GLN A 126 9.31 -28.72 2.30
CA GLN A 126 9.38 -29.29 3.62
C GLN A 126 10.21 -28.41 4.56
N LYS A 127 11.37 -27.94 4.10
CA LYS A 127 12.20 -27.00 4.87
C LYS A 127 11.48 -25.69 5.16
N PHE A 128 10.71 -25.18 4.16
CA PHE A 128 9.92 -23.98 4.40
C PHE A 128 8.84 -24.21 5.46
N MET A 129 8.12 -25.33 5.39
CA MET A 129 7.10 -25.68 6.39
C MET A 129 7.69 -25.90 7.78
N ASP A 130 8.88 -26.46 7.88
CA ASP A 130 9.59 -26.61 9.16
C ASP A 130 9.97 -25.24 9.75
N ALA A 131 10.46 -24.32 8.91
CA ALA A 131 10.74 -22.93 9.30
C ALA A 131 9.46 -22.19 9.73
N PHE A 132 8.35 -22.38 8.98
CA PHE A 132 7.07 -21.78 9.32
C PHE A 132 6.53 -22.29 10.67
N ARG A 133 6.58 -23.61 10.91
CA ARG A 133 6.17 -24.22 12.19
C ARG A 133 7.08 -23.81 13.34
N ALA A 134 8.37 -23.62 13.09
CA ALA A 134 9.30 -23.11 14.11
C ALA A 134 8.95 -21.67 14.52
N ALA A 135 8.56 -20.83 13.56
CA ALA A 135 8.12 -19.45 13.82
C ALA A 135 6.74 -19.39 14.52
N TYR A 136 5.84 -20.31 14.17
CA TYR A 136 4.47 -20.41 14.67
C TYR A 136 4.13 -21.83 15.13
N PRO A 137 4.58 -22.24 16.34
CA PRO A 137 4.40 -23.61 16.82
C PRO A 137 2.94 -24.06 16.98
N ASN A 138 2.01 -23.09 17.15
CA ASN A 138 0.58 -23.34 17.30
C ASN A 138 -0.16 -23.34 15.94
N ALA A 139 0.54 -23.12 14.81
CA ALA A 139 -0.07 -23.18 13.50
C ALA A 139 -0.56 -24.62 13.21
N TYR A 140 -1.75 -24.70 12.60
CA TYR A 140 -2.36 -25.97 12.26
C TYR A 140 -2.91 -25.98 10.84
N GLU A 141 -3.06 -27.16 10.27
CA GLU A 141 -3.70 -27.36 8.96
C GLU A 141 -5.22 -27.26 9.09
N GLY A 142 -5.84 -26.50 8.19
CA GLY A 142 -7.26 -26.22 8.17
C GLY A 142 -7.56 -24.73 8.27
N LYS A 143 -8.84 -24.38 8.05
CA LYS A 143 -9.35 -23.01 8.21
C LYS A 143 -9.90 -22.82 9.63
N GLY A 144 -9.62 -21.65 10.22
CA GLY A 144 -10.10 -21.32 11.55
C GLY A 144 -9.86 -19.86 11.92
N ASP A 145 -10.04 -19.56 13.20
CA ASP A 145 -9.81 -18.22 13.72
C ASP A 145 -8.33 -17.87 13.72
N GLY A 146 -8.00 -16.64 13.35
CA GLY A 146 -6.63 -16.15 13.21
C GLY A 146 -6.25 -15.87 11.75
N HIS A 147 -4.98 -16.03 11.39
CA HIS A 147 -4.50 -15.82 10.03
C HIS A 147 -4.50 -17.13 9.25
N THR A 148 -5.50 -17.34 8.41
CA THR A 148 -5.54 -18.46 7.46
C THR A 148 -4.93 -18.05 6.13
N ILE A 149 -3.94 -18.82 5.67
CA ILE A 149 -3.24 -18.62 4.41
C ILE A 149 -3.33 -19.92 3.62
N GLU A 150 -3.60 -19.83 2.32
CA GLU A 150 -3.54 -20.98 1.42
C GLU A 150 -2.11 -21.12 0.89
N PHE A 151 -1.53 -22.29 1.12
CA PHE A 151 -0.22 -22.71 0.64
C PHE A 151 -0.42 -23.68 -0.53
N VAL A 152 0.31 -23.50 -1.61
CA VAL A 152 0.23 -24.34 -2.80
C VAL A 152 1.60 -24.90 -3.14
N TRP A 153 1.72 -26.23 -3.20
CA TRP A 153 2.89 -26.95 -3.72
C TRP A 153 2.49 -28.28 -4.31
N ASN A 154 3.25 -28.79 -5.26
CA ASN A 154 3.01 -30.07 -5.95
C ASN A 154 1.59 -30.23 -6.50
N GLY A 155 0.91 -29.13 -6.85
CA GLY A 155 -0.46 -29.15 -7.38
C GLY A 155 -1.57 -29.25 -6.33
N GLU A 156 -1.22 -29.22 -5.03
CA GLU A 156 -2.18 -29.30 -3.93
C GLU A 156 -2.25 -27.99 -3.15
N SER A 157 -3.44 -27.70 -2.64
CA SER A 157 -3.71 -26.54 -1.76
C SER A 157 -3.86 -26.98 -0.32
N HIS A 158 -3.12 -26.33 0.56
CA HIS A 158 -3.14 -26.55 2.01
C HIS A 158 -3.51 -25.25 2.71
N PHE A 159 -4.51 -25.28 3.56
CA PHE A 159 -4.86 -24.12 4.39
C PHE A 159 -4.16 -24.22 5.72
N ILE A 160 -3.33 -23.23 6.04
CA ILE A 160 -2.61 -23.18 7.32
C ILE A 160 -3.14 -21.97 8.11
N THR A 161 -3.57 -22.23 9.33
CA THR A 161 -4.06 -21.19 10.25
C THR A 161 -3.06 -20.95 11.39
N VAL A 162 -2.73 -19.68 11.61
CA VAL A 162 -2.00 -19.20 12.79
C VAL A 162 -3.03 -18.57 13.74
N PRO A 163 -3.39 -19.25 14.85
CA PRO A 163 -4.48 -18.80 15.73
C PRO A 163 -4.14 -17.54 16.52
N ASP A 164 -2.89 -17.36 16.91
CA ASP A 164 -2.41 -16.23 17.71
C ASP A 164 -1.33 -15.44 16.93
N PRO A 165 -1.73 -14.69 15.88
CA PRO A 165 -0.78 -13.94 15.09
C PRO A 165 -0.21 -12.75 15.88
N LYS A 166 1.08 -12.47 15.70
CA LYS A 166 1.78 -11.35 16.39
C LYS A 166 1.57 -10.00 15.69
N VAL A 167 0.99 -10.00 14.51
CA VAL A 167 0.77 -8.84 13.63
C VAL A 167 -0.67 -8.83 13.14
N GLN A 168 -1.14 -7.66 12.66
CA GLN A 168 -2.54 -7.46 12.30
C GLN A 168 -2.96 -8.16 10.99
N LEU A 169 -2.01 -8.40 10.07
CA LEU A 169 -2.32 -8.92 8.74
C LEU A 169 -1.62 -10.26 8.47
N ALA A 170 -2.31 -11.18 7.81
CA ALA A 170 -1.77 -12.48 7.39
C ALA A 170 -0.51 -12.34 6.52
N VAL A 171 -0.43 -11.29 5.69
CA VAL A 171 0.76 -10.99 4.91
C VAL A 171 1.99 -10.73 5.78
N GLY A 172 1.83 -10.07 6.92
CA GLY A 172 2.94 -9.82 7.87
C GLY A 172 3.41 -11.11 8.54
N THR A 173 2.46 -11.99 8.92
CA THR A 173 2.75 -13.33 9.45
C THR A 173 3.60 -14.14 8.47
N LEU A 174 3.24 -14.14 7.18
CA LEU A 174 3.96 -14.91 6.16
C LEU A 174 5.31 -14.26 5.77
N GLN A 175 5.32 -12.94 5.55
CA GLN A 175 6.48 -12.25 4.98
C GLN A 175 7.72 -12.35 5.88
N GLY A 176 7.54 -12.31 7.19
CA GLY A 176 8.66 -12.47 8.13
C GLY A 176 9.34 -13.83 8.01
N VAL A 177 8.56 -14.90 7.79
CA VAL A 177 9.11 -16.24 7.58
C VAL A 177 9.78 -16.36 6.22
N ILE A 178 9.16 -15.81 5.17
CA ILE A 178 9.76 -15.79 3.82
C ILE A 178 11.13 -15.11 3.85
N ASP A 179 11.20 -13.91 4.39
CA ASP A 179 12.45 -13.13 4.40
C ASP A 179 13.57 -13.85 5.16
N GLN A 180 13.25 -14.49 6.29
CA GLN A 180 14.23 -15.26 7.04
C GLN A 180 14.63 -16.55 6.31
N TYR A 181 13.66 -17.29 5.77
CA TYR A 181 13.93 -18.52 5.02
C TYR A 181 14.85 -18.28 3.82
N LEU A 182 14.55 -17.27 3.01
CA LEU A 182 15.35 -16.93 1.82
C LEU A 182 16.76 -16.49 2.18
N LYS A 183 16.93 -15.79 3.29
CA LYS A 183 18.24 -15.42 3.82
C LYS A 183 19.10 -16.64 4.19
N ASP A 184 18.48 -17.65 4.77
CA ASP A 184 19.18 -18.83 5.31
C ASP A 184 19.37 -19.94 4.28
N ASN A 185 18.45 -20.07 3.31
CA ASN A 185 18.41 -21.19 2.37
C ASN A 185 18.54 -20.78 0.89
N GLY A 186 18.44 -19.48 0.57
CA GLY A 186 18.38 -19.00 -0.80
C GLY A 186 16.99 -19.19 -1.42
N GLY A 187 16.91 -19.03 -2.73
CA GLY A 187 15.66 -18.97 -3.50
C GLY A 187 15.27 -17.53 -3.82
N GLU A 188 14.14 -17.38 -4.49
CA GLU A 188 13.60 -16.08 -4.92
C GLU A 188 12.14 -15.96 -4.55
N VAL A 189 11.65 -14.72 -4.33
CA VAL A 189 10.23 -14.43 -4.13
C VAL A 189 9.74 -13.47 -5.20
N ASP A 190 8.58 -13.78 -5.79
CA ASP A 190 7.85 -12.84 -6.63
C ASP A 190 6.46 -12.55 -6.06
N TYR A 191 5.91 -11.42 -6.46
CA TYR A 191 4.66 -10.84 -5.98
C TYR A 191 3.64 -10.89 -7.09
N ILE A 192 2.66 -11.76 -6.95
CA ILE A 192 1.73 -12.13 -8.01
C ILE A 192 0.35 -11.54 -7.74
N HIS A 193 -0.23 -10.95 -8.76
CA HIS A 193 -1.61 -10.51 -8.78
C HIS A 193 -2.48 -11.58 -9.47
N GLY A 194 -3.43 -12.14 -8.74
CA GLY A 194 -4.35 -13.15 -9.23
C GLY A 194 -4.09 -14.56 -8.68
N ASP A 195 -5.17 -15.18 -8.25
CA ASP A 195 -5.19 -16.51 -7.62
C ASP A 195 -4.71 -17.61 -8.55
N ASP A 196 -5.25 -17.64 -9.78
CA ASP A 196 -4.98 -18.73 -10.74
C ASP A 196 -3.50 -18.79 -11.11
N VAL A 197 -2.90 -17.63 -11.38
CA VAL A 197 -1.46 -17.53 -11.70
C VAL A 197 -0.62 -17.97 -10.52
N THR A 198 -1.00 -17.60 -9.30
CA THR A 198 -0.30 -18.00 -8.08
C THR A 198 -0.34 -19.50 -7.87
N ARG A 199 -1.51 -20.15 -8.09
CA ARG A 199 -1.66 -21.60 -8.00
C ARG A 199 -0.87 -22.30 -9.09
N GLU A 200 -0.95 -21.83 -10.34
CA GLU A 200 -0.18 -22.39 -11.45
C GLU A 200 1.33 -22.37 -11.17
N LEU A 201 1.87 -21.21 -10.79
CA LEU A 201 3.30 -21.07 -10.53
C LEU A 201 3.74 -21.84 -9.28
N GLY A 202 2.94 -21.81 -8.21
CA GLY A 202 3.23 -22.52 -6.96
C GLY A 202 3.20 -24.03 -7.09
N SER A 203 2.44 -24.55 -8.07
CA SER A 203 2.33 -25.99 -8.34
C SER A 203 3.52 -26.59 -9.08
N LYS A 204 4.42 -25.74 -9.65
CA LYS A 204 5.59 -26.21 -10.39
C LYS A 204 6.66 -26.76 -9.42
N PRO A 205 7.42 -27.79 -9.85
CA PRO A 205 8.48 -28.36 -9.01
C PRO A 205 9.48 -27.31 -8.50
N GLY A 206 9.79 -27.36 -7.23
CA GLY A 206 10.71 -26.39 -6.58
C GLY A 206 10.10 -25.03 -6.27
N ASN A 207 8.79 -24.88 -6.46
CA ASN A 207 8.06 -23.64 -6.14
C ASN A 207 7.07 -23.86 -4.99
N MET A 208 6.69 -22.74 -4.35
CA MET A 208 5.54 -22.66 -3.43
C MET A 208 4.76 -21.39 -3.68
N GLY A 209 3.43 -21.52 -3.79
CA GLY A 209 2.50 -20.40 -3.87
C GLY A 209 1.85 -20.11 -2.52
N PHE A 210 1.52 -18.84 -2.28
CA PHE A 210 0.83 -18.40 -1.07
C PHE A 210 -0.27 -17.41 -1.44
N LEU A 211 -1.52 -17.83 -1.26
CA LEU A 211 -2.67 -16.97 -1.46
C LEU A 211 -3.07 -16.33 -0.14
N LEU A 212 -3.09 -15.03 -0.15
CA LEU A 212 -3.37 -14.19 1.02
C LEU A 212 -4.79 -13.63 0.94
N PRO A 213 -5.47 -13.49 2.09
CA PRO A 213 -6.74 -12.78 2.13
C PRO A 213 -6.59 -11.32 1.74
N ALA A 214 -7.62 -10.75 1.10
CA ALA A 214 -7.67 -9.32 0.84
C ALA A 214 -7.72 -8.53 2.15
N MET A 215 -7.02 -7.42 2.19
CA MET A 215 -7.07 -6.48 3.31
C MET A 215 -8.32 -5.60 3.18
N GLY A 216 -9.10 -5.48 4.25
CA GLY A 216 -10.18 -4.51 4.31
C GLY A 216 -9.67 -3.08 4.41
N LYS A 217 -10.42 -2.12 3.84
CA LYS A 217 -10.04 -0.69 3.87
C LYS A 217 -9.90 -0.14 5.29
N GLU A 218 -10.73 -0.61 6.21
CA GLU A 218 -10.74 -0.26 7.63
C GLU A 218 -9.48 -0.74 8.36
N GLN A 219 -8.81 -1.76 7.83
CA GLN A 219 -7.59 -2.31 8.41
C GLN A 219 -6.35 -1.47 8.11
N LEU A 220 -6.33 -0.67 7.02
CA LEU A 220 -5.14 0.06 6.58
C LEU A 220 -4.54 0.93 7.69
N PHE A 221 -5.28 1.91 8.15
CA PHE A 221 -4.81 2.85 9.18
C PHE A 221 -4.60 2.15 10.53
N LYS A 222 -5.52 1.26 10.90
CA LYS A 222 -5.43 0.49 12.13
C LYS A 222 -4.16 -0.34 12.19
N THR A 223 -3.82 -1.01 11.09
CA THR A 223 -2.58 -1.81 11.01
C THR A 223 -1.34 -0.94 11.06
N VAL A 224 -1.31 0.18 10.29
CA VAL A 224 -0.16 1.09 10.32
C VAL A 224 0.08 1.68 11.71
N MET A 225 -0.98 1.96 12.46
CA MET A 225 -0.87 2.46 13.82
C MET A 225 -0.40 1.40 14.83
N ALA A 226 -0.80 0.14 14.64
CA ALA A 226 -0.43 -0.96 15.54
C ALA A 226 0.94 -1.55 15.22
N ASP A 227 1.19 -1.86 13.95
CA ASP A 227 2.35 -2.63 13.49
C ASP A 227 3.41 -1.74 12.78
N GLY A 228 3.07 -0.49 12.46
CA GLY A 228 3.94 0.40 11.68
C GLY A 228 3.77 0.22 10.17
N VAL A 229 4.87 0.34 9.43
CA VAL A 229 4.84 0.26 7.97
C VAL A 229 4.39 -1.14 7.51
N LEU A 230 3.41 -1.18 6.61
CA LEU A 230 2.94 -2.42 6.02
C LEU A 230 4.06 -3.18 5.31
N PRO A 231 4.02 -4.52 5.30
CA PRO A 231 4.91 -5.32 4.47
C PRO A 231 4.84 -4.88 3.00
N ARG A 232 5.97 -4.99 2.30
CA ARG A 232 6.01 -4.64 0.87
C ARG A 232 4.97 -5.45 0.08
N LYS A 233 4.33 -4.79 -0.88
CA LYS A 233 3.35 -5.45 -1.75
C LYS A 233 2.22 -6.15 -0.97
N THR A 234 1.66 -5.49 0.04
CA THR A 234 0.52 -6.00 0.82
C THR A 234 -0.74 -6.06 -0.03
N PHE A 235 -0.99 -5.02 -0.82
CA PHE A 235 -2.15 -4.92 -1.71
C PHE A 235 -1.83 -4.09 -2.94
N SER A 236 -2.71 -4.18 -3.94
CA SER A 236 -2.78 -3.25 -5.07
C SER A 236 -4.10 -2.49 -5.01
N MET A 237 -4.08 -1.22 -5.37
CA MET A 237 -5.31 -0.45 -5.58
C MET A 237 -5.75 -0.60 -7.03
N GLY A 238 -6.85 -1.34 -7.25
CA GLY A 238 -7.38 -1.67 -8.56
C GLY A 238 -6.48 -2.57 -9.40
N HIS A 239 -6.99 -2.94 -10.57
CA HIS A 239 -6.26 -3.75 -11.55
C HIS A 239 -5.28 -2.88 -12.36
N ALA A 240 -4.31 -3.52 -13.03
CA ALA A 240 -3.32 -2.81 -13.85
C ALA A 240 -3.96 -1.94 -14.96
N GLN A 241 -5.07 -2.41 -15.53
CA GLN A 241 -5.85 -1.68 -16.54
C GLN A 241 -6.53 -0.42 -16.00
N ASP A 242 -6.75 -0.32 -14.68
CA ASP A 242 -7.38 0.83 -14.04
C ASP A 242 -6.37 1.95 -13.77
N LYS A 243 -5.07 1.62 -13.80
CA LYS A 243 -3.99 2.60 -13.65
C LYS A 243 -3.79 3.35 -14.95
N ARG A 244 -3.97 4.67 -14.90
CA ARG A 244 -3.91 5.54 -16.07
C ARG A 244 -2.71 6.46 -16.03
N TYR A 245 -2.45 7.11 -17.16
CA TYR A 245 -1.38 8.09 -17.28
C TYR A 245 -1.62 9.27 -16.35
N TYR A 246 -0.54 9.90 -15.91
CA TYR A 246 -0.61 11.16 -15.18
C TYR A 246 -1.28 12.23 -16.05
N ILE A 247 -2.25 12.92 -15.46
CA ILE A 247 -3.00 14.01 -16.10
C ILE A 247 -2.53 15.39 -15.64
N GLU A 248 -1.68 15.43 -14.64
CA GLU A 248 -1.18 16.64 -14.01
C GLU A 248 0.33 16.58 -13.85
N ALA A 249 1.02 17.67 -14.08
CA ALA A 249 2.45 17.80 -13.89
C ALA A 249 2.81 19.18 -13.37
N ARG A 250 3.89 19.27 -12.62
CA ARG A 250 4.38 20.49 -12.02
C ARG A 250 5.86 20.68 -12.33
N LYS A 251 6.22 21.89 -12.79
CA LYS A 251 7.62 22.27 -12.99
C LYS A 251 8.32 22.40 -11.63
N ILE A 252 9.46 21.71 -11.46
CA ILE A 252 10.27 21.69 -10.23
C ILE A 252 11.56 22.49 -10.33
N VAL A 253 11.84 23.07 -11.48
CA VAL A 253 12.97 23.97 -11.74
C VAL A 253 12.45 25.32 -12.22
N LYS A 254 13.24 26.39 -12.01
CA LYS A 254 12.91 27.72 -12.53
C LYS A 254 13.15 27.80 -14.04
#